data_fbacee447f116683b5c813c8be0971d1
#
_entry.id   fbacee447f116683b5c813c8be0971d1
#
_cell.length_a   1.000
_cell.length_b   1.000
_cell.length_c   1.000
_cell.angle_alpha   90.00
_cell.angle_beta   90.00
_cell.angle_gamma   90.00
#
_symmetry.space_group_name_H-M   'P 1'
#
loop_
_entity.id
_entity.type
_entity.pdbx_description
1 polymer ?
#
loop_
_entity_poly.entity_id
_entity_poly.type
_entity_poly.pdbx_seq_one_letter_code
_entity_poly.pdbx_strand_id
1 'polypeptide(L)'
;MFKIAPKSETFTSGVAFHEYDQAGRRVRHVIDMVFKRLTQTQYQAAIDAHPFPKDDDGQNIKLSPEESLDIQARQVAELITDWKIEGTDGNPFPFSHDNIRYMLNSYPGLMMAIVTTAGAGFTGEVRKN
;
A
#
# COMPACT_ATOMS: atom_id res chain seq x y z
N MET A 1 12.10 30.91 10.51
CA MET A 1 11.11 30.56 11.55
C MET A 1 10.06 29.63 10.95
N PHE A 2 9.77 28.52 11.61
CA PHE A 2 8.70 27.61 11.17
C PHE A 2 7.33 28.27 11.38
N LYS A 3 6.46 28.15 10.37
CA LYS A 3 5.07 28.61 10.46
C LYS A 3 4.12 27.43 10.26
N ILE A 4 3.15 27.30 11.13
CA ILE A 4 2.08 26.33 10.97
C ILE A 4 1.20 26.75 9.80
N ALA A 5 1.00 25.85 8.85
CA ALA A 5 0.16 26.09 7.68
C ALA A 5 -0.84 24.95 7.52
N PRO A 6 -1.99 25.21 6.89
CA PRO A 6 -2.94 24.13 6.55
C PRO A 6 -2.25 23.09 5.67
N LYS A 7 -2.58 21.82 5.91
CA LYS A 7 -2.07 20.68 5.12
C LYS A 7 -3.22 20.07 4.32
N SER A 8 -2.90 19.55 3.14
CA SER A 8 -3.84 18.70 2.41
C SER A 8 -4.11 17.42 3.19
N GLU A 9 -5.29 16.85 3.04
CA GLU A 9 -5.66 15.57 3.67
C GLU A 9 -4.96 14.37 3.05
N THR A 10 -4.50 14.54 1.81
CA THR A 10 -3.86 13.48 1.03
C THR A 10 -2.61 14.02 0.33
N PHE A 11 -1.76 13.10 -0.11
CA PHE A 11 -0.66 13.41 -1.02
C PHE A 11 -0.54 12.27 -2.05
N THR A 12 -0.06 12.60 -3.24
CA THR A 12 0.16 11.62 -4.30
C THR A 12 1.62 11.26 -4.36
N SER A 13 1.92 9.96 -4.46
CA SER A 13 3.28 9.48 -4.61
C SER A 13 3.31 8.29 -5.54
N GLY A 14 4.40 8.15 -6.30
CA GLY A 14 4.68 6.95 -7.09
C GLY A 14 5.12 5.81 -6.19
N VAL A 15 4.49 4.65 -6.36
CA VAL A 15 4.85 3.42 -5.67
C VAL A 15 5.62 2.55 -6.63
N ALA A 16 6.90 2.35 -6.37
CA ALA A 16 7.80 1.59 -7.25
C ALA A 16 7.95 0.15 -6.75
N PHE A 17 7.82 -0.80 -7.65
CA PHE A 17 8.06 -2.22 -7.39
C PHE A 17 8.63 -2.87 -8.64
N HIS A 18 9.11 -4.10 -8.51
CA HIS A 18 9.78 -4.81 -9.60
C HIS A 18 9.15 -6.18 -9.82
N GLU A 19 9.24 -6.65 -11.06
CA GLU A 19 8.97 -8.04 -11.40
C GLU A 19 9.95 -8.48 -12.50
N TYR A 20 10.04 -9.78 -12.74
CA TYR A 20 10.84 -10.31 -13.84
C TYR A 20 9.96 -10.52 -15.07
N ASP A 21 10.45 -10.11 -16.24
CA ASP A 21 9.79 -10.38 -17.51
C ASP A 21 10.06 -11.82 -17.98
N GLN A 22 9.50 -12.20 -19.13
CA GLN A 22 9.70 -13.51 -19.71
C GLN A 22 11.16 -13.87 -19.97
N ALA A 23 12.00 -12.85 -20.24
CA ALA A 23 13.42 -13.04 -20.50
C ALA A 23 14.27 -13.06 -19.23
N GLY A 24 13.64 -13.00 -18.06
CA GLY A 24 14.31 -12.98 -16.76
C GLY A 24 14.93 -11.63 -16.40
N ARG A 25 14.55 -10.56 -17.11
CA ARG A 25 15.04 -9.22 -16.79
C ARG A 25 14.15 -8.56 -15.74
N ARG A 26 14.78 -7.86 -14.82
CA ARG A 26 14.08 -7.11 -13.79
C ARG A 26 13.45 -5.85 -14.38
N VAL A 27 12.14 -5.74 -14.29
CA VAL A 27 11.37 -4.60 -14.80
C VAL A 27 10.82 -3.80 -13.63
N ARG A 28 11.04 -2.48 -13.66
CA ARG A 28 10.53 -1.56 -12.66
C ARG A 28 9.17 -1.02 -13.09
N HIS A 29 8.21 -1.11 -12.21
CA HIS A 29 6.88 -0.50 -12.37
C HIS A 29 6.68 0.62 -11.37
N VAL A 30 5.91 1.63 -11.75
CA VAL A 30 5.52 2.71 -10.85
C VAL A 30 4.02 2.94 -10.99
N ILE A 31 3.32 2.95 -9.87
CA ILE A 31 1.90 3.27 -9.83
C ILE A 31 1.72 4.51 -8.97
N ASP A 32 1.10 5.55 -9.53
CA ASP A 32 0.73 6.73 -8.75
C ASP A 32 -0.44 6.40 -7.83
N MET A 33 -0.27 6.62 -6.55
CA MET A 33 -1.28 6.36 -5.53
C MET A 33 -1.49 7.58 -4.66
N VAL A 34 -2.73 7.74 -4.22
CA VAL A 34 -3.13 8.84 -3.33
C VAL A 34 -3.12 8.32 -1.90
N PHE A 35 -2.21 8.84 -1.09
CA PHE A 35 -2.02 8.43 0.29
C PHE A 35 -2.75 9.38 1.24
N LYS A 36 -3.25 8.85 2.33
CA LYS A 36 -3.76 9.64 3.44
C LYS A 36 -2.60 10.34 4.13
N ARG A 37 -2.75 11.64 4.42
CA ARG A 37 -1.80 12.36 5.25
C ARG A 37 -2.20 12.18 6.70
N LEU A 38 -1.44 11.36 7.42
CA LEU A 38 -1.79 10.94 8.77
C LEU A 38 -0.92 11.64 9.81
N THR A 39 -1.51 11.97 10.95
CA THR A 39 -0.77 12.35 12.15
C THR A 39 -0.09 11.11 12.72
N GLN A 40 0.83 11.30 13.67
CA GLN A 40 1.49 10.18 14.33
C GLN A 40 0.49 9.23 14.99
N THR A 41 -0.52 9.77 15.65
CA THR A 41 -1.59 8.97 16.28
C THR A 41 -2.39 8.20 15.25
N GLN A 42 -2.76 8.85 14.15
CA GLN A 42 -3.52 8.22 13.06
C GLN A 42 -2.71 7.13 12.35
N TYR A 43 -1.42 7.36 12.13
CA TYR A 43 -0.55 6.37 11.50
C TYR A 43 -0.43 5.11 12.34
N GLN A 44 -0.26 5.27 13.66
CA GLN A 44 -0.23 4.13 14.58
C GLN A 44 -1.56 3.38 14.58
N ALA A 45 -2.67 4.10 14.60
CA ALA A 45 -4.00 3.49 14.53
C ALA A 45 -4.21 2.74 13.21
N ALA A 46 -3.71 3.27 12.09
CA ALA A 46 -3.81 2.62 10.78
C ALA A 46 -3.02 1.30 10.74
N ILE A 47 -1.81 1.29 11.33
CA ILE A 47 -0.99 0.08 11.42
C ILE A 47 -1.68 -0.99 12.26
N ASP A 48 -2.32 -0.60 13.36
CA ASP A 48 -2.92 -1.51 14.32
C ASP A 48 -4.34 -1.96 13.97
N ALA A 49 -4.98 -1.33 12.95
CA ALA A 49 -6.40 -1.52 12.67
C ALA A 49 -6.75 -2.94 12.19
N HIS A 50 -5.86 -3.58 11.44
CA HIS A 50 -6.11 -4.90 10.84
C HIS A 50 -4.91 -5.83 11.06
N PRO A 51 -4.69 -6.29 12.30
CA PRO A 51 -3.56 -7.18 12.58
C PRO A 51 -3.81 -8.59 12.05
N PHE A 52 -2.73 -9.29 11.76
CA PHE A 52 -2.82 -10.73 11.53
C PHE A 52 -3.16 -11.42 12.85
N PRO A 53 -4.09 -12.39 12.85
CA PRO A 53 -4.51 -13.05 14.07
C PRO A 53 -3.38 -13.88 14.67
N LYS A 54 -3.40 -13.96 16.02
CA LYS A 54 -2.43 -14.73 16.81
C LYS A 54 -3.17 -15.68 17.72
N ASP A 55 -2.51 -16.80 18.03
CA ASP A 55 -3.02 -17.74 19.02
C ASP A 55 -2.77 -17.22 20.47
N ASP A 56 -3.19 -18.02 21.46
CA ASP A 56 -3.04 -17.65 22.87
C ASP A 56 -1.59 -17.50 23.32
N ASP A 57 -0.64 -18.11 22.61
CA ASP A 57 0.79 -18.03 22.87
C ASP A 57 1.46 -16.85 22.14
N GLY A 58 0.69 -16.03 21.43
CA GLY A 58 1.21 -14.91 20.66
C GLY A 58 1.83 -15.31 19.33
N GLN A 59 1.66 -16.55 18.89
CA GLN A 59 2.16 -17.04 17.60
C GLN A 59 1.16 -16.73 16.49
N ASN A 60 1.66 -16.47 15.29
CA ASN A 60 0.81 -16.23 14.13
C ASN A 60 0.02 -17.49 13.79
N ILE A 61 -1.29 -17.31 13.64
CA ILE A 61 -2.18 -18.38 13.15
C ILE A 61 -1.97 -18.53 11.65
N LYS A 62 -1.86 -19.77 11.17
CA LYS A 62 -1.75 -20.02 9.74
C LYS A 62 -3.07 -19.68 9.05
N LEU A 63 -2.99 -18.78 8.08
CA LEU A 63 -4.14 -18.36 7.28
C LEU A 63 -4.07 -18.96 5.88
N SER A 64 -5.23 -19.09 5.25
CA SER A 64 -5.27 -19.35 3.81
C SER A 64 -4.71 -18.13 3.07
N PRO A 65 -4.22 -18.30 1.81
CA PRO A 65 -3.79 -17.17 1.00
C PRO A 65 -4.88 -16.09 0.84
N GLU A 66 -6.14 -16.52 0.71
CA GLU A 66 -7.28 -15.60 0.56
C GLU A 66 -7.53 -14.78 1.82
N GLU A 67 -7.46 -15.41 2.99
CA GLU A 67 -7.60 -14.71 4.27
C GLU A 67 -6.48 -13.69 4.47
N SER A 68 -5.25 -14.07 4.13
CA SER A 68 -4.09 -13.17 4.21
C SER A 68 -4.24 -11.96 3.27
N LEU A 69 -4.67 -12.19 2.03
CA LEU A 69 -4.91 -11.11 1.06
C LEU A 69 -6.03 -10.17 1.51
N ASP A 70 -7.07 -10.70 2.13
CA ASP A 70 -8.17 -9.88 2.64
C ASP A 70 -7.69 -8.92 3.74
N ILE A 71 -6.88 -9.41 4.68
CA ILE A 71 -6.29 -8.58 5.71
C ILE A 71 -5.36 -7.52 5.10
N GLN A 72 -4.49 -7.92 4.17
CA GLN A 72 -3.58 -6.99 3.50
C GLN A 72 -4.33 -5.89 2.74
N ALA A 73 -5.42 -6.25 2.05
CA ALA A 73 -6.23 -5.28 1.34
C ALA A 73 -6.86 -4.25 2.29
N ARG A 74 -7.30 -4.68 3.47
CA ARG A 74 -7.80 -3.76 4.50
C ARG A 74 -6.72 -2.86 5.05
N GLN A 75 -5.50 -3.39 5.25
CA GLN A 75 -4.34 -2.59 5.66
C GLN A 75 -4.02 -1.51 4.62
N VAL A 76 -4.05 -1.86 3.33
CA VAL A 76 -3.83 -0.89 2.25
C VAL A 76 -4.87 0.22 2.27
N ALA A 77 -6.14 -0.13 2.48
CA ALA A 77 -7.23 0.84 2.52
C ALA A 77 -7.12 1.83 3.70
N GLU A 78 -6.35 1.51 4.74
CA GLU A 78 -6.05 2.44 5.82
C GLU A 78 -5.01 3.50 5.41
N LEU A 79 -4.22 3.25 4.37
CA LEU A 79 -3.11 4.10 3.96
C LEU A 79 -3.40 4.89 2.68
N ILE A 80 -4.21 4.34 1.78
CA ILE A 80 -4.45 4.85 0.43
C ILE A 80 -5.94 5.10 0.21
N THR A 81 -6.27 6.13 -0.58
CA THR A 81 -7.66 6.43 -0.95
C THR A 81 -7.95 6.18 -2.42
N ASP A 82 -6.93 6.16 -3.26
CA ASP A 82 -7.12 6.00 -4.70
C ASP A 82 -5.79 5.64 -5.38
N TRP A 83 -5.86 5.20 -6.62
CA TRP A 83 -4.70 4.92 -7.46
C TRP A 83 -4.97 5.25 -8.92
N LYS A 84 -3.92 5.28 -9.72
CA LYS A 84 -4.01 5.44 -11.17
C LYS A 84 -3.52 4.17 -11.85
N ILE A 85 -4.45 3.26 -12.09
CA ILE A 85 -4.20 2.01 -12.81
C ILE A 85 -5.19 1.92 -13.95
N GLU A 86 -4.67 1.53 -15.12
CA GLU A 86 -5.47 1.26 -16.31
C GLU A 86 -5.61 -0.25 -16.47
N GLY A 87 -6.83 -0.71 -16.71
CA GLY A 87 -7.08 -2.12 -16.97
C GLY A 87 -6.70 -2.54 -18.37
N THR A 88 -6.78 -3.83 -18.65
CA THR A 88 -6.44 -4.40 -19.96
C THR A 88 -7.36 -3.90 -21.08
N ASP A 89 -8.55 -3.41 -20.72
CA ASP A 89 -9.51 -2.82 -21.64
C ASP A 89 -9.27 -1.33 -21.93
N GLY A 90 -8.23 -0.74 -21.36
CA GLY A 90 -7.91 0.68 -21.50
C GLY A 90 -8.71 1.60 -20.61
N ASN A 91 -9.63 1.09 -19.80
CA ASN A 91 -10.41 1.88 -18.87
C ASN A 91 -9.75 1.92 -17.50
N PRO A 92 -10.06 2.93 -16.66
CA PRO A 92 -9.54 2.95 -15.30
C PRO A 92 -9.91 1.68 -14.54
N PHE A 93 -8.94 1.14 -13.79
CA PHE A 93 -9.14 -0.01 -12.92
C PHE A 93 -9.50 0.52 -11.54
N PRO A 94 -10.78 0.42 -11.10
CA PRO A 94 -11.25 1.11 -9.92
C PRO A 94 -10.52 0.69 -8.63
N PHE A 95 -10.35 1.64 -7.72
CA PHE A 95 -9.83 1.37 -6.38
C PHE A 95 -10.95 0.77 -5.54
N SER A 96 -10.89 -0.53 -5.32
CA SER A 96 -11.88 -1.29 -4.54
C SER A 96 -11.17 -2.40 -3.78
N HIS A 97 -11.84 -2.94 -2.76
CA HIS A 97 -11.30 -4.04 -1.97
C HIS A 97 -10.90 -5.23 -2.85
N ASP A 98 -11.78 -5.65 -3.76
CA ASP A 98 -11.49 -6.78 -4.65
C ASP A 98 -10.33 -6.48 -5.60
N ASN A 99 -10.25 -5.29 -6.13
CA ASN A 99 -9.17 -4.90 -7.03
C ASN A 99 -7.84 -4.72 -6.30
N ILE A 100 -7.86 -4.28 -5.04
CA ILE A 100 -6.66 -4.27 -4.20
C ILE A 100 -6.15 -5.69 -4.00
N ARG A 101 -7.03 -6.63 -3.66
CA ARG A 101 -6.67 -8.04 -3.52
C ARG A 101 -6.08 -8.60 -4.80
N TYR A 102 -6.69 -8.30 -5.94
CA TYR A 102 -6.18 -8.73 -7.24
C TYR A 102 -4.75 -8.23 -7.47
N MET A 103 -4.50 -6.95 -7.23
CA MET A 103 -3.18 -6.35 -7.43
C MET A 103 -2.14 -6.93 -6.48
N LEU A 104 -2.48 -7.10 -5.20
CA LEU A 104 -1.56 -7.68 -4.22
C LEU A 104 -1.22 -9.13 -4.54
N ASN A 105 -2.18 -9.89 -5.04
CA ASN A 105 -1.97 -11.29 -5.43
C ASN A 105 -1.14 -11.40 -6.70
N SER A 106 -1.39 -10.53 -7.68
CA SER A 106 -0.70 -10.56 -8.97
C SER A 106 0.72 -10.01 -8.91
N TYR A 107 0.99 -9.11 -7.97
CA TYR A 107 2.29 -8.43 -7.83
C TYR A 107 2.79 -8.54 -6.39
N PRO A 108 3.47 -9.66 -6.04
CA PRO A 108 3.86 -9.92 -4.65
C PRO A 108 4.71 -8.84 -3.97
N GLY A 109 5.47 -8.08 -4.75
CA GLY A 109 6.28 -6.98 -4.23
C GLY A 109 5.51 -5.71 -3.91
N LEU A 110 4.24 -5.62 -4.33
CA LEU A 110 3.47 -4.38 -4.23
C LEU A 110 3.14 -4.00 -2.79
N MET A 111 2.78 -4.95 -1.94
CA MET A 111 2.43 -4.67 -0.55
C MET A 111 3.57 -3.96 0.20
N MET A 112 4.79 -4.49 0.10
CA MET A 112 5.95 -3.88 0.74
C MET A 112 6.26 -2.51 0.17
N ALA A 113 6.09 -2.33 -1.14
CA ALA A 113 6.29 -1.04 -1.80
C ALA A 113 5.31 0.02 -1.29
N ILE A 114 4.05 -0.34 -1.09
CA ILE A 114 3.02 0.54 -0.54
C ILE A 114 3.38 0.95 0.89
N VAL A 115 3.70 0.00 1.73
CA VAL A 115 4.05 0.25 3.14
C VAL A 115 5.29 1.14 3.24
N THR A 116 6.30 0.86 2.44
CA THR A 116 7.53 1.66 2.40
C THR A 116 7.25 3.11 1.97
N THR A 117 6.41 3.28 0.94
CA THR A 117 6.04 4.61 0.44
C THR A 117 5.24 5.39 1.48
N ALA A 118 4.29 4.73 2.15
CA ALA A 118 3.50 5.34 3.21
C ALA A 118 4.39 5.79 4.37
N GLY A 119 5.35 4.95 4.79
CA GLY A 119 6.30 5.28 5.85
C GLY A 119 7.19 6.46 5.50
N ALA A 120 7.72 6.51 4.28
CA ALA A 120 8.53 7.62 3.79
C ALA A 120 7.70 8.92 3.75
N GLY A 121 6.45 8.84 3.28
CA GLY A 121 5.54 9.99 3.27
C GLY A 121 5.23 10.51 4.66
N PHE A 122 5.05 9.59 5.62
CA PHE A 122 4.80 9.94 7.02
C PHE A 122 6.00 10.64 7.66
N THR A 123 7.21 10.13 7.44
CA THR A 123 8.44 10.71 8.03
C THR A 123 9.01 11.87 7.24
N GLY A 124 8.53 12.11 6.02
CA GLY A 124 9.09 13.12 5.13
C GLY A 124 10.40 12.72 4.48
N GLU A 125 10.75 11.45 4.50
CA GLU A 125 11.97 10.96 3.87
C GLU A 125 11.90 11.03 2.35
N VAL A 126 13.02 11.41 1.73
CA VAL A 126 13.14 11.37 0.27
C VAL A 126 13.44 9.94 -0.17
N ARG A 127 12.57 9.38 -1.01
CA ARG A 127 12.80 8.05 -1.57
C ARG A 127 13.78 8.12 -2.74
N LYS A 128 14.74 7.21 -2.72
CA LYS A 128 15.60 6.95 -3.87
C LYS A 128 14.95 5.87 -4.72
N ASN A 129 14.61 6.24 -5.92
CA ASN A 129 13.99 5.31 -6.87
C ASN A 129 15.02 4.82 -7.89
#